data_40496d0342c430049722ae44dd28e8a2
#
_entry.id   40496d0342c430049722ae44dd28e8a2
#
_cell.length_a   1.000
_cell.length_b   1.000
_cell.length_c   1.000
_cell.angle_alpha   90.00
_cell.angle_beta   90.00
_cell.angle_gamma   90.00
#
_symmetry.space_group_name_H-M   'P 1'
#
loop_
_entity.id
_entity.type
_entity.pdbx_description
1 polymer ?
#
loop_
_entity_poly.entity_id
_entity_poly.type
_entity_poly.pdbx_seq_one_letter_code
_entity_poly.pdbx_strand_id
1 'polypeptide(L)'
;MSLREFDVIVVGAGHAGIEAAGAAARMGCKTLLLTHNLETVGEMSCNPAFGGIGKGHLLREIDAMGGICPQAIDRAGIQFRTLNSSKGPAVRATRAQTDRHLYKEVMRKTLASYPNLTLFQQPCTKLLFDGDTLCGVDTAADIKFYARAVIICAGTFLNGLIHIGLNNYQGGRAGDPASIALAENLKELGLRQGRLKTGTPARLISSTIDYSKMQRQEPESPLPVFSFIDDNSVLPEQVCCHITHTNERTHEIIRSGLDRSPLYSGVITSTGPRYCPSIEDKVVRYPDRAAHQIFVEPEGLTTSLVYPNGISTSLPYDIQEQFIRSIEGFENVVIARPGYAIEYDFYDPRELSVTMQSKKIKGLFLAGQINGTTGYEEAAAQGLLAGINAGLFVQGRDSWFPSRNTAYMGVMMDDLCTLGTREPYRMFTSRAEYRLILREDNADLRLTPAARDLGIISDERYRIFEEKQNQIEKEKARLRETLVKPGSDMGKNISSILNTPLSKEQTLEEILRRPESRLRPLLDAAGMELIATMPQAEEQVEIQVRYQGYMDHELDEIKKRELNEKTLLPAGFDYRSISALSNEVVQKLNEFQPETLGMASRISGVTPAAISILMVHLKKLGLLNRVPLSDR
;
A
#
# COMPACT_ATOMS: atom_id res chain seq x y z
N MET A 1 -22.37 28.41 12.09
CA MET A 1 -22.12 26.95 11.96
C MET A 1 -21.68 26.42 13.32
N SER A 2 -22.27 25.32 13.77
CA SER A 2 -21.88 24.67 15.00
C SER A 2 -20.40 24.23 14.92
N LEU A 3 -19.63 24.39 16.00
CA LEU A 3 -18.24 23.91 16.10
C LEU A 3 -18.13 22.37 16.05
N ARG A 4 -19.27 21.67 16.05
CA ARG A 4 -19.36 20.19 16.05
C ARG A 4 -19.89 19.61 14.75
N GLU A 5 -20.10 20.43 13.73
CA GLU A 5 -20.57 20.00 12.40
C GLU A 5 -19.42 20.00 11.40
N PHE A 6 -19.23 18.88 10.73
CA PHE A 6 -18.21 18.62 9.72
C PHE A 6 -18.86 18.00 8.47
N ASP A 7 -18.12 17.97 7.36
CA ASP A 7 -18.53 17.23 6.17
C ASP A 7 -18.12 15.77 6.29
N VAL A 8 -16.88 15.54 6.77
CA VAL A 8 -16.27 14.22 6.92
C VAL A 8 -15.66 14.07 8.32
N ILE A 9 -15.92 12.96 8.97
CA ILE A 9 -15.24 12.55 10.21
C ILE A 9 -14.38 11.32 9.93
N VAL A 10 -13.11 11.38 10.33
CA VAL A 10 -12.17 10.26 10.25
C VAL A 10 -11.82 9.81 11.66
N VAL A 11 -11.97 8.51 11.94
CA VAL A 11 -11.70 7.90 13.24
C VAL A 11 -10.43 7.06 13.16
N GLY A 12 -9.38 7.47 13.87
CA GLY A 12 -8.07 6.85 13.88
C GLY A 12 -7.05 7.59 13.03
N ALA A 13 -5.91 7.99 13.63
CA ALA A 13 -4.84 8.76 12.98
C ALA A 13 -3.60 7.92 12.63
N GLY A 14 -3.80 6.67 12.24
CA GLY A 14 -2.78 5.85 11.55
C GLY A 14 -2.68 6.22 10.07
N HIS A 15 -1.92 5.45 9.29
CA HIS A 15 -1.65 5.74 7.88
C HIS A 15 -2.92 5.88 7.03
N ALA A 16 -3.94 5.03 7.25
CA ALA A 16 -5.22 5.17 6.57
C ALA A 16 -5.94 6.47 6.95
N GLY A 17 -6.01 6.80 8.24
CA GLY A 17 -6.73 7.98 8.68
C GLY A 17 -6.06 9.29 8.26
N ILE A 18 -4.72 9.34 8.23
CA ILE A 18 -3.97 10.50 7.75
C ILE A 18 -4.25 10.77 6.27
N GLU A 19 -4.15 9.75 5.45
CA GLU A 19 -4.43 9.89 4.00
C GLU A 19 -5.90 10.22 3.74
N ALA A 20 -6.83 9.61 4.49
CA ALA A 20 -8.25 9.89 4.36
C ALA A 20 -8.59 11.35 4.73
N ALA A 21 -8.08 11.80 5.88
CA ALA A 21 -8.30 13.18 6.34
C ALA A 21 -7.65 14.21 5.42
N GLY A 22 -6.41 13.94 4.98
CA GLY A 22 -5.70 14.77 4.03
C GLY A 22 -6.40 14.86 2.67
N ALA A 23 -6.91 13.76 2.14
CA ALA A 23 -7.65 13.73 0.88
C ALA A 23 -8.96 14.53 0.98
N ALA A 24 -9.77 14.29 2.01
CA ALA A 24 -11.01 15.03 2.24
C ALA A 24 -10.75 16.53 2.41
N ALA A 25 -9.69 16.90 3.15
CA ALA A 25 -9.31 18.30 3.34
C ALA A 25 -8.88 18.96 2.02
N ARG A 26 -8.06 18.30 1.19
CA ARG A 26 -7.66 18.82 -0.15
C ARG A 26 -8.84 19.01 -1.09
N MET A 27 -9.89 18.19 -0.94
CA MET A 27 -11.14 18.38 -1.68
C MET A 27 -12.02 19.54 -1.16
N GLY A 28 -11.54 20.29 -0.16
CA GLY A 28 -12.27 21.41 0.44
C GLY A 28 -13.31 21.03 1.49
N CYS A 29 -13.40 19.75 1.90
CA CYS A 29 -14.32 19.31 2.92
C CYS A 29 -13.87 19.75 4.32
N LYS A 30 -14.78 20.27 5.14
CA LYS A 30 -14.53 20.51 6.56
C LYS A 30 -14.40 19.16 7.27
N THR A 31 -13.19 18.82 7.67
CA THR A 31 -12.81 17.47 8.10
C THR A 31 -12.44 17.45 9.59
N LEU A 32 -12.90 16.42 10.31
CA LEU A 32 -12.48 16.12 11.68
C LEU A 32 -11.67 14.82 11.68
N LEU A 33 -10.47 14.83 12.26
CA LEU A 33 -9.67 13.63 12.53
C LEU A 33 -9.65 13.36 14.04
N LEU A 34 -10.34 12.29 14.46
CA LEU A 34 -10.39 11.83 15.85
C LEU A 34 -9.30 10.79 16.11
N THR A 35 -8.59 10.92 17.21
CA THR A 35 -7.58 9.95 17.64
C THR A 35 -7.57 9.80 19.16
N HIS A 36 -7.11 8.65 19.66
CA HIS A 36 -6.88 8.43 21.08
C HIS A 36 -5.81 9.36 21.65
N ASN A 37 -4.77 9.64 20.84
CA ASN A 37 -3.63 10.43 21.28
C ASN A 37 -3.02 11.19 20.10
N LEU A 38 -2.94 12.52 20.21
CA LEU A 38 -2.34 13.39 19.20
C LEU A 38 -0.83 13.16 19.00
N GLU A 39 -0.13 12.70 20.05
CA GLU A 39 1.30 12.42 19.99
C GLU A 39 1.64 11.16 19.17
N THR A 40 0.63 10.30 18.90
CA THR A 40 0.79 9.06 18.14
C THR A 40 0.22 9.14 16.72
N VAL A 41 -0.07 10.34 16.22
CA VAL A 41 -0.44 10.56 14.81
C VAL A 41 0.70 10.08 13.92
N GLY A 42 0.40 9.18 12.96
CA GLY A 42 1.40 8.59 12.08
C GLY A 42 2.31 7.53 12.72
N GLU A 43 1.97 7.03 13.91
CA GLU A 43 2.82 6.06 14.59
C GLU A 43 3.02 4.77 13.78
N MET A 44 4.28 4.41 13.57
CA MET A 44 4.71 3.19 12.91
C MET A 44 4.69 2.03 13.93
N SER A 45 3.58 1.35 14.05
CA SER A 45 3.33 0.36 15.12
C SER A 45 4.21 -0.91 15.02
N CYS A 46 4.72 -1.24 13.84
CA CYS A 46 5.53 -2.43 13.58
C CYS A 46 6.95 -2.02 13.16
N ASN A 47 7.40 -2.40 11.95
CA ASN A 47 8.73 -2.07 11.45
C ASN A 47 8.86 -0.58 11.12
N PRO A 48 10.06 0.01 11.28
CA PRO A 48 10.31 1.40 10.91
C PRO A 48 10.69 1.53 9.42
N ALA A 49 9.94 0.90 8.53
CA ALA A 49 10.27 0.87 7.11
C ALA A 49 9.03 0.90 6.23
N PHE A 50 9.19 1.48 5.04
CA PHE A 50 8.18 1.57 3.99
C PHE A 50 8.69 1.01 2.67
N GLY A 51 7.75 0.63 1.80
CA GLY A 51 8.04 0.20 0.44
C GLY A 51 8.48 -1.25 0.32
N GLY A 52 9.21 -1.52 -0.76
CA GLY A 52 9.52 -2.86 -1.21
C GLY A 52 8.55 -3.37 -2.26
N ILE A 53 8.71 -4.61 -2.68
CA ILE A 53 8.02 -5.20 -3.84
C ILE A 53 6.50 -5.15 -3.67
N GLY A 54 5.81 -4.49 -4.61
CA GLY A 54 4.37 -4.22 -4.59
C GLY A 54 3.98 -3.03 -3.71
N LYS A 55 4.67 -2.79 -2.61
CA LYS A 55 4.39 -1.72 -1.65
C LYS A 55 4.95 -0.37 -2.10
N GLY A 56 6.16 -0.34 -2.67
CA GLY A 56 6.71 0.85 -3.32
C GLY A 56 5.79 1.36 -4.43
N HIS A 57 5.18 0.43 -5.18
CA HIS A 57 4.19 0.77 -6.22
C HIS A 57 2.98 1.50 -5.63
N LEU A 58 2.40 1.02 -4.51
CA LEU A 58 1.31 1.71 -3.82
C LEU A 58 1.71 3.11 -3.36
N LEU A 59 2.91 3.26 -2.77
CA LEU A 59 3.39 4.58 -2.31
C LEU A 59 3.54 5.58 -3.46
N ARG A 60 4.09 5.14 -4.59
CA ARG A 60 4.19 5.99 -5.79
C ARG A 60 2.83 6.37 -6.34
N GLU A 61 1.84 5.48 -6.30
CA GLU A 61 0.47 5.80 -6.68
C GLU A 61 -0.19 6.78 -5.70
N ILE A 62 0.04 6.62 -4.40
CA ILE A 62 -0.39 7.56 -3.37
C ILE A 62 0.21 8.95 -3.62
N ASP A 63 1.51 9.03 -3.93
CA ASP A 63 2.17 10.29 -4.25
C ASP A 63 1.58 10.94 -5.52
N ALA A 64 1.39 10.17 -6.59
CA ALA A 64 0.80 10.65 -7.84
C ALA A 64 -0.58 11.29 -7.64
N MET A 65 -1.33 10.83 -6.63
CA MET A 65 -2.62 11.35 -6.19
C MET A 65 -2.52 12.45 -5.11
N GLY A 66 -1.32 12.95 -4.83
CA GLY A 66 -1.08 14.01 -3.85
C GLY A 66 -1.14 13.56 -2.39
N GLY A 67 -0.96 12.26 -2.12
CA GLY A 67 -0.93 11.72 -0.76
C GLY A 67 0.25 12.24 0.07
N ILE A 68 0.13 12.13 1.38
CA ILE A 68 1.04 12.72 2.36
C ILE A 68 2.20 11.77 2.69
N CYS A 69 1.92 10.47 2.79
CA CYS A 69 2.88 9.47 3.25
C CYS A 69 4.20 9.46 2.46
N PRO A 70 4.23 9.49 1.12
CA PRO A 70 5.48 9.40 0.37
C PRO A 70 6.43 10.58 0.64
N GLN A 71 5.91 11.80 0.69
CA GLN A 71 6.71 12.99 1.03
C GLN A 71 7.23 12.95 2.48
N ALA A 72 6.40 12.44 3.40
CA ALA A 72 6.83 12.28 4.79
C ALA A 72 7.92 11.19 4.92
N ILE A 73 7.85 10.14 4.11
CA ILE A 73 8.89 9.11 4.06
C ILE A 73 10.20 9.70 3.54
N ASP A 74 10.19 10.51 2.49
CA ASP A 74 11.40 11.13 1.96
C ASP A 74 12.03 12.07 3.00
N ARG A 75 11.24 12.84 3.76
CA ARG A 75 11.73 13.75 4.81
C ARG A 75 12.14 13.09 6.12
N ALA A 76 11.87 11.80 6.27
CA ALA A 76 12.19 11.03 7.48
C ALA A 76 12.97 9.74 7.19
N GLY A 77 13.27 9.44 5.93
CA GLY A 77 13.96 8.23 5.50
C GLY A 77 15.46 8.31 5.76
N ILE A 78 15.97 7.39 6.55
CA ILE A 78 17.37 7.34 7.01
C ILE A 78 18.21 6.26 6.34
N GLN A 79 17.59 5.42 5.48
CA GLN A 79 18.28 4.53 4.56
C GLN A 79 17.35 4.18 3.41
N PHE A 80 17.82 4.35 2.18
CA PHE A 80 17.06 4.02 0.97
C PHE A 80 17.76 2.96 0.14
N ARG A 81 16.96 2.08 -0.48
CA ARG A 81 17.43 1.07 -1.42
C ARG A 81 16.36 0.75 -2.46
N THR A 82 16.80 0.46 -3.69
CA THR A 82 15.96 -0.10 -4.75
C THR A 82 16.08 -1.62 -4.76
N LEU A 83 15.03 -2.30 -4.38
CA LEU A 83 14.95 -3.77 -4.46
C LEU A 83 14.79 -4.18 -5.92
N ASN A 84 15.38 -5.33 -6.29
CA ASN A 84 15.36 -5.84 -7.66
C ASN A 84 15.95 -4.86 -8.70
N SER A 85 16.91 -4.02 -8.34
CA SER A 85 17.56 -3.06 -9.24
C SER A 85 18.15 -3.72 -10.50
N SER A 86 18.65 -4.96 -10.39
CA SER A 86 19.17 -5.77 -11.51
C SER A 86 18.08 -6.44 -12.36
N LYS A 87 16.82 -6.37 -11.96
CA LYS A 87 15.68 -6.92 -12.72
C LYS A 87 15.08 -5.84 -13.63
N GLY A 88 14.10 -6.24 -14.45
CA GLY A 88 13.39 -5.28 -15.29
C GLY A 88 12.53 -4.29 -14.50
N PRO A 89 12.10 -3.17 -15.13
CA PRO A 89 11.37 -2.09 -14.46
C PRO A 89 10.04 -2.53 -13.81
N ALA A 90 9.42 -3.59 -14.32
CA ALA A 90 8.14 -4.11 -13.82
C ALA A 90 8.16 -4.60 -12.35
N VAL A 91 9.32 -4.83 -11.76
CA VAL A 91 9.47 -5.40 -10.41
C VAL A 91 10.48 -4.65 -9.54
N ARG A 92 11.06 -3.57 -10.02
CA ARG A 92 11.86 -2.67 -9.18
C ARG A 92 10.97 -2.06 -8.14
N ALA A 93 11.49 -1.88 -6.93
CA ALA A 93 10.70 -1.32 -5.84
C ALA A 93 11.58 -0.59 -4.84
N THR A 94 11.27 0.67 -4.60
CA THR A 94 11.92 1.50 -3.60
C THR A 94 11.53 1.05 -2.19
N ARG A 95 12.52 1.02 -1.28
CA ARG A 95 12.33 0.78 0.15
C ARG A 95 13.12 1.80 0.95
N ALA A 96 12.50 2.34 2.00
CA ALA A 96 13.12 3.24 2.96
C ALA A 96 13.01 2.73 4.38
N GLN A 97 14.12 2.79 5.11
CA GLN A 97 14.15 2.77 6.57
C GLN A 97 13.87 4.20 7.05
N THR A 98 12.99 4.37 8.05
CA THR A 98 12.46 5.68 8.40
C THR A 98 12.65 5.97 9.89
N ASP A 99 13.07 7.19 10.22
CA ASP A 99 13.05 7.69 11.59
C ASP A 99 11.60 7.91 12.05
N ARG A 100 11.17 7.19 13.08
CA ARG A 100 9.79 7.24 13.61
C ARG A 100 9.42 8.62 14.17
N HIS A 101 10.37 9.32 14.77
CA HIS A 101 10.12 10.63 15.38
C HIS A 101 9.97 11.70 14.31
N LEU A 102 10.91 11.76 13.36
CA LEU A 102 10.83 12.67 12.22
C LEU A 102 9.56 12.43 11.40
N TYR A 103 9.22 11.17 11.14
CA TYR A 103 8.02 10.83 10.38
C TYR A 103 6.74 11.36 11.04
N LYS A 104 6.56 11.14 12.34
CA LYS A 104 5.42 11.68 13.10
C LYS A 104 5.38 13.21 13.10
N GLU A 105 6.54 13.84 13.24
CA GLU A 105 6.64 15.31 13.21
C GLU A 105 6.19 15.86 11.86
N VAL A 106 6.70 15.29 10.75
CA VAL A 106 6.30 15.69 9.39
C VAL A 106 4.80 15.48 9.18
N MET A 107 4.25 14.34 9.61
CA MET A 107 2.82 14.04 9.50
C MET A 107 1.96 15.06 10.24
N ARG A 108 2.28 15.35 11.50
CA ARG A 108 1.53 16.35 12.30
C ARG A 108 1.61 17.74 11.69
N LYS A 109 2.81 18.16 11.26
CA LYS A 109 3.03 19.46 10.61
C LYS A 109 2.23 19.59 9.31
N THR A 110 2.21 18.54 8.49
CA THR A 110 1.44 18.52 7.23
C THR A 110 -0.05 18.59 7.49
N LEU A 111 -0.59 17.78 8.41
CA LEU A 111 -2.02 17.84 8.76
C LEU A 111 -2.43 19.20 9.34
N ALA A 112 -1.59 19.80 10.18
CA ALA A 112 -1.84 21.12 10.75
C ALA A 112 -1.83 22.25 9.72
N SER A 113 -1.26 22.04 8.52
CA SER A 113 -1.25 23.04 7.45
C SER A 113 -2.58 23.16 6.69
N TYR A 114 -3.48 22.18 6.83
CA TYR A 114 -4.80 22.24 6.19
C TYR A 114 -5.78 23.08 7.03
N PRO A 115 -6.26 24.24 6.54
CA PRO A 115 -7.09 25.16 7.34
C PRO A 115 -8.49 24.63 7.65
N ASN A 116 -8.95 23.64 6.90
CA ASN A 116 -10.26 22.99 7.04
C ASN A 116 -10.20 21.62 7.72
N LEU A 117 -9.03 21.23 8.28
CA LEU A 117 -8.83 20.00 9.02
C LEU A 117 -8.67 20.30 10.52
N THR A 118 -9.50 19.67 11.34
CA THR A 118 -9.42 19.73 12.80
C THR A 118 -8.94 18.37 13.34
N LEU A 119 -7.86 18.38 14.14
CA LEU A 119 -7.42 17.21 14.89
C LEU A 119 -8.01 17.30 16.30
N PHE A 120 -8.61 16.20 16.79
CA PHE A 120 -9.23 16.17 18.10
C PHE A 120 -8.89 14.88 18.86
N GLN A 121 -8.45 15.04 20.11
CA GLN A 121 -8.07 13.89 20.94
C GLN A 121 -9.25 13.42 21.77
N GLN A 122 -9.93 12.39 21.30
CA GLN A 122 -10.89 11.58 22.05
C GLN A 122 -11.05 10.20 21.38
N PRO A 123 -11.21 9.13 22.14
CA PRO A 123 -11.65 7.85 21.60
C PRO A 123 -13.09 7.96 21.07
N CYS A 124 -13.33 7.49 19.86
CA CYS A 124 -14.68 7.26 19.34
C CYS A 124 -15.25 6.00 19.99
N THR A 125 -16.49 6.06 20.48
CA THR A 125 -17.17 4.94 21.14
C THR A 125 -18.29 4.35 20.32
N LYS A 126 -19.00 5.16 19.52
CA LYS A 126 -20.11 4.68 18.69
C LYS A 126 -20.42 5.62 17.52
N LEU A 127 -21.10 5.08 16.52
CA LEU A 127 -21.71 5.83 15.43
C LEU A 127 -23.07 6.37 15.87
N LEU A 128 -23.42 7.56 15.39
CA LEU A 128 -24.71 8.20 15.62
C LEU A 128 -25.60 8.07 14.37
N PHE A 129 -26.88 7.80 14.62
CA PHE A 129 -27.88 7.67 13.58
C PHE A 129 -29.09 8.58 13.88
N ASP A 130 -29.70 9.11 12.82
CA ASP A 130 -31.03 9.72 12.82
C ASP A 130 -31.95 8.80 11.99
N GLY A 131 -32.77 8.00 12.70
CA GLY A 131 -33.39 6.81 12.11
C GLY A 131 -32.35 5.85 11.57
N ASP A 132 -32.39 5.55 10.26
CA ASP A 132 -31.43 4.66 9.59
C ASP A 132 -30.26 5.44 8.93
N THR A 133 -30.21 6.76 9.08
CA THR A 133 -29.21 7.62 8.44
C THR A 133 -28.05 7.87 9.40
N LEU A 134 -26.84 7.51 8.96
CA LEU A 134 -25.61 7.87 9.68
C LEU A 134 -25.47 9.40 9.74
N CYS A 135 -25.30 9.97 10.94
CA CYS A 135 -25.23 11.41 11.15
C CYS A 135 -24.00 11.87 11.96
N GLY A 136 -23.14 10.97 12.42
CA GLY A 136 -21.94 11.36 13.16
C GLY A 136 -21.37 10.29 14.08
N VAL A 137 -20.63 10.74 15.09
CA VAL A 137 -19.96 9.88 16.09
C VAL A 137 -20.11 10.45 17.50
N ASP A 138 -20.03 9.55 18.48
CA ASP A 138 -19.92 9.91 19.89
C ASP A 138 -18.55 9.49 20.44
N THR A 139 -18.07 10.17 21.45
CA THR A 139 -16.76 9.95 22.06
C THR A 139 -16.87 9.46 23.51
N ALA A 140 -15.77 9.01 24.09
CA ALA A 140 -15.72 8.55 25.47
C ALA A 140 -16.05 9.66 26.51
N ALA A 141 -15.97 10.93 26.10
CA ALA A 141 -16.34 12.08 26.95
C ALA A 141 -17.76 12.63 26.66
N ASP A 142 -18.64 11.83 25.99
CA ASP A 142 -19.98 12.21 25.55
C ASP A 142 -20.01 13.47 24.65
N ILE A 143 -18.91 13.70 23.90
CA ILE A 143 -18.83 14.77 22.92
C ILE A 143 -19.27 14.23 21.57
N LYS A 144 -20.40 14.71 21.08
CA LYS A 144 -20.96 14.31 19.77
C LYS A 144 -20.47 15.23 18.66
N PHE A 145 -20.03 14.63 17.57
CA PHE A 145 -19.69 15.31 16.32
C PHE A 145 -20.57 14.80 15.19
N TYR A 146 -21.00 15.69 14.34
CA TYR A 146 -21.95 15.40 13.26
C TYR A 146 -21.30 15.54 11.90
N ALA A 147 -21.55 14.59 11.03
CA ALA A 147 -21.12 14.60 9.64
C ALA A 147 -21.97 13.66 8.77
N ARG A 148 -21.98 13.92 7.47
CA ARG A 148 -22.67 13.06 6.48
C ARG A 148 -21.83 11.86 6.09
N ALA A 149 -20.51 11.90 6.27
CA ALA A 149 -19.61 10.78 6.01
C ALA A 149 -18.69 10.51 7.21
N VAL A 150 -18.54 9.23 7.55
CA VAL A 150 -17.64 8.76 8.62
C VAL A 150 -16.72 7.68 8.05
N ILE A 151 -15.41 7.83 8.27
CA ILE A 151 -14.39 6.87 7.85
C ILE A 151 -13.76 6.24 9.09
N ILE A 152 -13.84 4.92 9.25
CA ILE A 152 -13.24 4.20 10.37
C ILE A 152 -11.90 3.60 9.95
N CYS A 153 -10.83 3.98 10.66
CA CYS A 153 -9.44 3.59 10.42
C CYS A 153 -8.80 3.03 11.70
N ALA A 154 -9.43 2.03 12.31
CA ALA A 154 -9.13 1.61 13.69
C ALA A 154 -7.83 0.77 13.87
N GLY A 155 -7.15 0.35 12.81
CA GLY A 155 -5.90 -0.44 12.90
C GLY A 155 -6.07 -1.73 13.70
N THR A 156 -5.19 -1.98 14.67
CA THR A 156 -5.23 -3.16 15.56
C THR A 156 -6.00 -2.92 16.86
N PHE A 157 -6.77 -1.83 16.95
CA PHE A 157 -7.36 -1.37 18.22
C PHE A 157 -8.72 -2.00 18.53
N LEU A 158 -9.52 -2.40 17.49
CA LEU A 158 -10.84 -2.96 17.70
C LEU A 158 -10.73 -4.30 18.44
N ASN A 159 -11.23 -4.33 19.68
CA ASN A 159 -11.16 -5.48 20.56
C ASN A 159 -9.75 -6.08 20.64
N GLY A 160 -8.73 -5.20 20.67
CA GLY A 160 -7.32 -5.56 20.64
C GLY A 160 -6.88 -6.31 21.87
N LEU A 161 -6.18 -7.44 21.70
CA LEU A 161 -5.65 -8.29 22.75
C LEU A 161 -4.18 -8.61 22.50
N ILE A 162 -3.31 -8.15 23.39
CA ILE A 162 -1.85 -8.37 23.31
C ILE A 162 -1.49 -9.64 24.05
N HIS A 163 -0.57 -10.45 23.45
CA HIS A 163 -0.09 -11.71 24.00
C HIS A 163 1.44 -11.70 24.10
N ILE A 164 1.97 -12.06 25.28
CA ILE A 164 3.39 -12.32 25.55
C ILE A 164 3.46 -13.65 26.32
N GLY A 165 3.79 -14.74 25.64
CA GLY A 165 3.56 -16.08 26.15
C GLY A 165 2.07 -16.28 26.44
N LEU A 166 1.76 -16.93 27.56
CA LEU A 166 0.38 -17.18 27.98
C LEU A 166 -0.27 -15.96 28.68
N ASN A 167 0.51 -14.91 28.96
CA ASN A 167 -0.03 -13.67 29.49
C ASN A 167 -0.67 -12.82 28.39
N ASN A 168 -1.88 -12.32 28.66
CA ASN A 168 -2.55 -11.43 27.73
C ASN A 168 -3.21 -10.25 28.46
N TYR A 169 -3.40 -9.15 27.73
CA TYR A 169 -4.10 -7.96 28.23
C TYR A 169 -4.67 -7.15 27.07
N GLN A 170 -5.75 -6.42 27.34
CA GLN A 170 -6.36 -5.54 26.36
C GLN A 170 -5.43 -4.40 25.97
N GLY A 171 -5.28 -4.16 24.69
CA GLY A 171 -4.47 -3.07 24.14
C GLY A 171 -4.54 -3.07 22.62
N GLY A 172 -4.51 -1.89 22.02
CA GLY A 172 -4.46 -1.71 20.57
C GLY A 172 -3.02 -1.76 20.03
N ARG A 173 -2.06 -1.39 20.89
CA ARG A 173 -0.62 -1.43 20.70
C ARG A 173 0.02 -1.39 22.09
N ALA A 174 1.31 -1.77 22.21
CA ALA A 174 2.00 -1.67 23.50
C ALA A 174 1.96 -0.22 24.04
N GLY A 175 1.35 -0.06 25.21
CA GLY A 175 1.16 1.23 25.87
C GLY A 175 -0.11 2.00 25.47
N ASP A 176 -0.88 1.53 24.48
CA ASP A 176 -2.12 2.18 24.03
C ASP A 176 -3.35 1.30 24.32
N PRO A 177 -4.48 1.88 24.77
CA PRO A 177 -5.70 1.14 25.09
C PRO A 177 -6.37 0.56 23.84
N ALA A 178 -7.15 -0.51 24.01
CA ALA A 178 -8.00 -1.07 22.96
C ALA A 178 -9.29 -0.24 22.79
N SER A 179 -9.88 -0.29 21.58
CA SER A 179 -11.19 0.32 21.27
C SER A 179 -12.30 -0.72 21.44
N ILE A 180 -12.73 -0.98 22.66
CA ILE A 180 -13.74 -2.00 22.96
C ILE A 180 -15.14 -1.49 22.60
N ALA A 181 -15.55 -0.32 23.11
CA ALA A 181 -16.89 0.22 22.87
C ALA A 181 -17.22 0.40 21.38
N LEU A 182 -16.24 0.91 20.59
CA LEU A 182 -16.43 1.04 19.14
C LEU A 182 -16.55 -0.35 18.46
N ALA A 183 -15.78 -1.36 18.91
CA ALA A 183 -15.86 -2.71 18.37
C ALA A 183 -17.24 -3.35 18.64
N GLU A 184 -17.78 -3.18 19.85
CA GLU A 184 -19.12 -3.63 20.21
C GLU A 184 -20.19 -2.95 19.36
N ASN A 185 -20.11 -1.62 19.22
CA ASN A 185 -21.05 -0.86 18.40
C ASN A 185 -21.03 -1.29 16.92
N LEU A 186 -19.86 -1.46 16.31
CA LEU A 186 -19.75 -1.93 14.92
C LEU A 186 -20.32 -3.35 14.75
N LYS A 187 -20.17 -4.22 15.77
CA LYS A 187 -20.74 -5.56 15.77
C LYS A 187 -22.28 -5.52 15.79
N GLU A 188 -22.87 -4.64 16.58
CA GLU A 188 -24.34 -4.44 16.67
C GLU A 188 -24.94 -3.99 15.33
N LEU A 189 -24.18 -3.30 14.49
CA LEU A 189 -24.60 -2.87 13.14
C LEU A 189 -24.67 -4.04 12.13
N GLY A 190 -24.36 -5.26 12.54
CA GLY A 190 -24.51 -6.47 11.74
C GLY A 190 -23.50 -6.58 10.59
N LEU A 191 -22.37 -5.89 10.65
CA LEU A 191 -21.25 -6.10 9.73
C LEU A 191 -20.57 -7.44 10.02
N ARG A 192 -20.19 -8.19 8.98
CA ARG A 192 -19.50 -9.48 9.15
C ARG A 192 -18.11 -9.28 9.73
N GLN A 193 -17.94 -9.74 10.96
CA GLN A 193 -16.71 -9.62 11.73
C GLN A 193 -15.90 -10.91 11.68
N GLY A 194 -14.58 -10.77 11.70
CA GLY A 194 -13.61 -11.83 11.95
C GLY A 194 -12.47 -11.34 12.83
N ARG A 195 -11.53 -12.23 13.17
CA ARG A 195 -10.33 -11.87 13.93
C ARG A 195 -9.08 -12.22 13.15
N LEU A 196 -8.11 -11.32 13.19
CA LEU A 196 -6.78 -11.52 12.63
C LEU A 196 -5.72 -11.29 13.71
N LYS A 197 -4.53 -11.82 13.45
CA LYS A 197 -3.36 -11.68 14.33
C LYS A 197 -2.20 -11.06 13.54
N THR A 198 -1.46 -10.19 14.21
CA THR A 198 -0.13 -9.74 13.76
C THR A 198 0.85 -9.79 14.92
N GLY A 199 2.13 -9.48 14.68
CA GLY A 199 3.15 -9.51 15.73
C GLY A 199 4.30 -8.56 15.43
N THR A 200 5.10 -8.30 16.45
CA THR A 200 6.29 -7.45 16.38
C THR A 200 7.42 -8.06 17.19
N PRO A 201 8.71 -7.89 16.81
CA PRO A 201 9.84 -8.35 17.61
C PRO A 201 10.07 -7.44 18.82
N ALA A 202 10.92 -7.91 19.72
CA ALA A 202 11.45 -7.09 20.80
C ALA A 202 12.17 -5.84 20.26
N ARG A 203 12.26 -4.79 21.08
CA ARG A 203 13.11 -3.63 20.80
C ARG A 203 14.38 -3.75 21.61
N LEU A 204 15.51 -3.53 20.96
CA LEU A 204 16.84 -3.71 21.52
C LEU A 204 17.52 -2.36 21.73
N ILE A 205 18.40 -2.27 22.75
CA ILE A 205 19.19 -1.05 23.00
C ILE A 205 20.45 -1.10 22.15
N SER A 206 20.62 -0.15 21.24
CA SER A 206 21.70 -0.08 20.25
C SER A 206 23.11 -0.17 20.87
N SER A 207 23.35 0.52 21.98
CA SER A 207 24.68 0.53 22.65
C SER A 207 25.10 -0.82 23.23
N THR A 208 24.21 -1.80 23.27
CA THR A 208 24.47 -3.15 23.77
C THR A 208 24.62 -4.20 22.66
N ILE A 209 24.60 -3.76 21.41
CA ILE A 209 24.75 -4.59 20.21
C ILE A 209 26.21 -4.52 19.72
N ASP A 210 26.81 -5.67 19.43
CA ASP A 210 28.14 -5.74 18.81
C ASP A 210 28.02 -5.78 17.28
N TYR A 211 27.96 -4.60 16.68
CA TYR A 211 27.83 -4.44 15.22
C TYR A 211 29.07 -4.93 14.45
N SER A 212 30.23 -5.10 15.10
CA SER A 212 31.46 -5.59 14.44
C SER A 212 31.34 -7.04 13.93
N LYS A 213 30.40 -7.80 14.50
CA LYS A 213 30.08 -9.18 14.11
C LYS A 213 29.04 -9.29 13.00
N MET A 214 28.53 -8.18 12.49
CA MET A 214 27.40 -8.15 11.56
C MET A 214 27.82 -7.63 10.18
N GLN A 215 27.14 -8.10 9.16
CA GLN A 215 27.31 -7.57 7.81
C GLN A 215 26.67 -6.18 7.73
N ARG A 216 27.48 -5.17 7.37
CA ARG A 216 27.00 -3.81 7.14
C ARG A 216 26.26 -3.69 5.81
N GLN A 217 25.14 -3.00 5.81
CA GLN A 217 24.33 -2.69 4.63
C GLN A 217 24.23 -1.17 4.46
N GLU A 218 24.97 -0.66 3.47
CA GLU A 218 24.99 0.77 3.12
C GLU A 218 23.69 1.20 2.42
N PRO A 219 23.31 2.49 2.53
CA PRO A 219 22.32 3.08 1.65
C PRO A 219 22.77 3.01 0.19
N GLU A 220 21.83 3.15 -0.75
CA GLU A 220 22.12 3.18 -2.19
C GLU A 220 22.70 4.54 -2.62
N SER A 221 23.45 4.56 -3.72
CA SER A 221 23.92 5.80 -4.33
C SER A 221 23.74 5.72 -5.85
N PRO A 222 23.03 6.68 -6.49
CA PRO A 222 22.27 7.79 -5.88
C PRO A 222 21.08 7.31 -5.05
N LEU A 223 20.65 8.10 -4.05
CA LEU A 223 19.50 7.78 -3.21
C LEU A 223 18.21 7.89 -4.01
N PRO A 224 17.33 6.88 -4.01
CA PRO A 224 16.00 7.02 -4.59
C PRO A 224 15.07 7.80 -3.65
N VAL A 225 14.07 8.47 -4.21
CA VAL A 225 12.99 9.15 -3.47
C VAL A 225 11.64 8.55 -3.86
N PHE A 226 10.64 8.65 -2.98
CA PHE A 226 9.27 8.19 -3.28
C PHE A 226 8.44 9.25 -3.99
N SER A 227 8.58 10.52 -3.64
CA SER A 227 7.79 11.59 -4.23
C SER A 227 8.26 11.95 -5.64
N PHE A 228 7.31 12.25 -6.53
CA PHE A 228 7.60 12.76 -7.88
C PHE A 228 7.97 14.24 -7.92
N ILE A 229 7.78 14.95 -6.81
CA ILE A 229 8.09 16.39 -6.71
C ILE A 229 9.26 16.70 -5.78
N ASP A 230 9.72 15.75 -4.97
CA ASP A 230 10.87 15.90 -4.10
C ASP A 230 12.17 15.45 -4.82
N ASP A 231 13.29 15.94 -4.36
CA ASP A 231 14.62 15.51 -4.73
C ASP A 231 15.43 15.10 -3.49
N ASN A 232 16.70 14.77 -3.69
CA ASN A 232 17.55 14.29 -2.59
C ASN A 232 17.87 15.38 -1.54
N SER A 233 17.54 16.64 -1.78
CA SER A 233 17.80 17.74 -0.84
C SER A 233 16.91 17.71 0.41
N VAL A 234 15.78 17.02 0.34
CA VAL A 234 14.85 16.87 1.48
C VAL A 234 15.21 15.71 2.42
N LEU A 235 16.15 14.83 2.00
CA LEU A 235 16.52 13.64 2.74
C LEU A 235 17.35 13.98 3.99
N PRO A 236 17.07 13.34 5.16
CA PRO A 236 17.91 13.49 6.34
C PRO A 236 19.23 12.72 6.20
N GLU A 237 20.06 12.80 7.24
CA GLU A 237 21.28 11.98 7.36
C GLU A 237 20.98 10.50 7.13
N GLN A 238 21.82 9.84 6.32
CA GLN A 238 21.67 8.42 5.99
C GLN A 238 22.53 7.57 6.90
N VAL A 239 21.99 6.44 7.34
CA VAL A 239 22.65 5.48 8.23
C VAL A 239 22.69 4.09 7.62
N CYS A 240 23.57 3.23 8.15
CA CYS A 240 23.63 1.83 7.75
C CYS A 240 22.66 0.98 8.57
N CYS A 241 22.06 -0.02 7.93
CA CYS A 241 21.51 -1.17 8.62
C CYS A 241 22.56 -2.27 8.72
N HIS A 242 22.31 -3.27 9.57
CA HIS A 242 23.18 -4.43 9.72
C HIS A 242 22.38 -5.72 9.51
N ILE A 243 23.08 -6.79 9.17
CA ILE A 243 22.49 -8.10 8.94
C ILE A 243 23.19 -9.11 9.82
N THR A 244 22.40 -9.89 10.55
CA THR A 244 22.84 -11.09 11.28
C THR A 244 21.86 -12.25 11.01
N HIS A 245 22.04 -13.38 11.64
CA HIS A 245 21.25 -14.59 11.41
C HIS A 245 20.94 -15.32 12.71
N THR A 246 19.83 -16.02 12.76
CA THR A 246 19.60 -17.05 13.77
C THR A 246 20.55 -18.24 13.53
N ASN A 247 20.71 -19.10 14.51
CA ASN A 247 21.54 -20.31 14.45
C ASN A 247 20.80 -21.50 15.08
N GLU A 248 21.42 -22.67 15.05
CA GLU A 248 20.83 -23.91 15.59
C GLU A 248 20.44 -23.78 17.09
N ARG A 249 21.33 -23.20 17.90
CA ARG A 249 21.04 -22.94 19.31
C ARG A 249 19.85 -22.01 19.50
N THR A 250 19.73 -20.99 18.66
CA THR A 250 18.57 -20.09 18.65
C THR A 250 17.28 -20.88 18.38
N HIS A 251 17.31 -21.79 17.39
CA HIS A 251 16.16 -22.61 17.04
C HIS A 251 15.80 -23.62 18.13
N GLU A 252 16.77 -24.23 18.82
CA GLU A 252 16.56 -25.13 19.98
C GLU A 252 15.83 -24.39 21.11
N ILE A 253 16.30 -23.20 21.47
CA ILE A 253 15.67 -22.38 22.51
C ILE A 253 14.22 -22.02 22.12
N ILE A 254 13.98 -21.63 20.88
CA ILE A 254 12.63 -21.34 20.39
C ILE A 254 11.73 -22.57 20.48
N ARG A 255 12.21 -23.74 20.04
CA ARG A 255 11.46 -25.01 20.13
C ARG A 255 11.11 -25.37 21.57
N SER A 256 12.01 -25.13 22.54
CA SER A 256 11.77 -25.42 23.94
C SER A 256 10.66 -24.56 24.59
N GLY A 257 10.29 -23.45 23.96
CA GLY A 257 9.25 -22.55 24.46
C GLY A 257 7.90 -22.66 23.75
N LEU A 258 7.75 -23.59 22.79
CA LEU A 258 6.54 -23.69 21.97
C LEU A 258 5.29 -24.07 22.77
N ASP A 259 5.41 -24.84 23.83
CA ASP A 259 4.34 -25.21 24.76
C ASP A 259 3.73 -23.99 25.48
N ARG A 260 4.53 -22.93 25.61
CA ARG A 260 4.12 -21.64 26.20
C ARG A 260 3.87 -20.53 25.16
N SER A 261 3.92 -20.87 23.87
CA SER A 261 3.54 -19.94 22.80
C SER A 261 2.02 -19.87 22.71
N PRO A 262 1.41 -18.67 22.72
CA PRO A 262 -0.04 -18.53 22.60
C PRO A 262 -0.57 -19.06 21.26
N LEU A 263 0.28 -19.10 20.23
CA LEU A 263 -0.03 -19.63 18.91
C LEU A 263 -0.10 -21.17 18.91
N TYR A 264 0.85 -21.85 19.58
CA TYR A 264 0.96 -23.30 19.59
C TYR A 264 0.20 -23.97 20.75
N SER A 265 -0.12 -23.22 21.80
CA SER A 265 -0.99 -23.67 22.90
C SER A 265 -2.49 -23.54 22.57
N GLY A 266 -2.85 -22.96 21.42
CA GLY A 266 -4.24 -22.77 21.01
C GLY A 266 -4.96 -21.59 21.67
N VAL A 267 -4.27 -20.72 22.38
CA VAL A 267 -4.82 -19.47 22.94
C VAL A 267 -5.16 -18.50 21.81
N ILE A 268 -4.26 -18.37 20.82
CA ILE A 268 -4.53 -17.63 19.58
C ILE A 268 -5.10 -18.61 18.56
N THR A 269 -6.34 -18.37 18.12
CA THR A 269 -7.02 -19.16 17.08
C THR A 269 -7.14 -18.40 15.76
N SER A 270 -6.86 -17.11 15.76
CA SER A 270 -6.95 -16.23 14.59
C SER A 270 -5.78 -16.45 13.62
N THR A 271 -6.03 -16.19 12.33
CA THR A 271 -5.03 -16.35 11.28
C THR A 271 -4.02 -15.21 11.28
N GLY A 272 -2.74 -15.56 11.28
CA GLY A 272 -1.62 -14.61 11.15
C GLY A 272 -1.19 -14.38 9.70
N PRO A 273 -0.34 -13.36 9.45
CA PRO A 273 0.12 -13.04 8.11
C PRO A 273 1.09 -14.10 7.56
N ARG A 274 0.79 -14.62 6.38
CA ARG A 274 1.61 -15.63 5.68
C ARG A 274 3.03 -15.16 5.37
N TYR A 275 3.20 -13.88 5.06
CA TYR A 275 4.45 -13.30 4.56
C TYR A 275 5.26 -12.53 5.63
N CYS A 276 4.77 -12.49 6.86
CA CYS A 276 5.49 -12.01 8.03
C CYS A 276 5.24 -12.98 9.20
N PRO A 277 5.63 -14.26 9.05
CA PRO A 277 5.44 -15.24 10.11
C PRO A 277 6.32 -14.89 11.31
N SER A 278 5.88 -15.27 12.49
CA SER A 278 6.70 -15.18 13.70
C SER A 278 7.94 -16.09 13.56
N ILE A 279 8.95 -15.86 14.39
CA ILE A 279 10.17 -16.68 14.33
C ILE A 279 9.86 -18.13 14.70
N GLU A 280 8.97 -18.37 15.65
CA GLU A 280 8.50 -19.71 16.01
C GLU A 280 7.83 -20.42 14.83
N ASP A 281 7.02 -19.71 14.02
CA ASP A 281 6.44 -20.25 12.79
C ASP A 281 7.51 -20.62 11.75
N LYS A 282 8.55 -19.80 11.60
CA LYS A 282 9.64 -20.07 10.66
C LYS A 282 10.42 -21.31 11.06
N VAL A 283 10.76 -21.44 12.35
CA VAL A 283 11.52 -22.57 12.88
C VAL A 283 10.73 -23.89 12.77
N VAL A 284 9.42 -23.84 12.95
CA VAL A 284 8.57 -25.04 12.84
C VAL A 284 8.29 -25.41 11.38
N ARG A 285 7.99 -24.44 10.52
CA ARG A 285 7.64 -24.70 9.10
C ARG A 285 8.85 -25.04 8.22
N TYR A 286 10.03 -24.58 8.60
CA TYR A 286 11.27 -24.78 7.85
C TYR A 286 12.36 -25.39 8.73
N PRO A 287 12.15 -26.61 9.27
CA PRO A 287 13.06 -27.24 10.23
C PRO A 287 14.46 -27.49 9.68
N ASP A 288 14.59 -27.69 8.35
CA ASP A 288 15.87 -27.94 7.68
C ASP A 288 16.69 -26.66 7.42
N ARG A 289 16.15 -25.49 7.71
CA ARG A 289 16.89 -24.24 7.59
C ARG A 289 17.74 -23.99 8.84
N ALA A 290 19.05 -24.00 8.66
CA ALA A 290 20.00 -23.75 9.75
C ALA A 290 19.97 -22.30 10.26
N ALA A 291 19.51 -21.34 9.44
CA ALA A 291 19.52 -19.91 9.78
C ALA A 291 18.40 -19.12 9.10
N HIS A 292 17.91 -18.11 9.78
CA HIS A 292 17.01 -17.09 9.25
C HIS A 292 17.66 -15.71 9.36
N GLN A 293 17.59 -14.93 8.28
CA GLN A 293 18.16 -13.59 8.22
C GLN A 293 17.41 -12.61 9.13
N ILE A 294 18.16 -11.73 9.77
CA ILE A 294 17.68 -10.66 10.64
C ILE A 294 18.26 -9.34 10.14
N PHE A 295 17.38 -8.38 9.85
CA PHE A 295 17.80 -7.01 9.58
C PHE A 295 17.77 -6.22 10.89
N VAL A 296 18.90 -5.67 11.27
CA VAL A 296 19.09 -4.85 12.47
C VAL A 296 18.90 -3.40 12.05
N GLU A 297 17.72 -2.89 12.30
CA GLU A 297 17.21 -1.62 11.75
C GLU A 297 17.11 -0.56 12.86
N PRO A 298 17.85 0.58 12.81
CA PRO A 298 17.65 1.67 13.76
C PRO A 298 16.24 2.25 13.61
N GLU A 299 15.60 2.58 14.73
CA GLU A 299 14.26 3.19 14.73
C GLU A 299 14.29 4.71 14.54
N GLY A 300 15.47 5.33 14.43
CA GLY A 300 15.67 6.76 14.20
C GLY A 300 17.09 7.22 14.48
N LEU A 301 17.38 8.48 14.16
CA LEU A 301 18.68 9.11 14.32
C LEU A 301 19.02 9.45 15.78
N THR A 302 18.00 9.77 16.57
CA THR A 302 18.13 10.24 17.96
C THR A 302 17.66 9.22 19.00
N THR A 303 17.20 8.04 18.58
CA THR A 303 16.76 6.98 19.50
C THR A 303 17.83 5.91 19.67
N SER A 304 17.90 5.35 20.87
CA SER A 304 18.75 4.18 21.16
C SER A 304 18.08 2.85 20.79
N LEU A 305 16.86 2.88 20.21
CA LEU A 305 16.10 1.67 19.93
C LEU A 305 16.42 1.12 18.54
N VAL A 306 16.53 -0.21 18.48
CA VAL A 306 16.75 -0.97 17.25
C VAL A 306 15.64 -2.01 17.09
N TYR A 307 15.20 -2.17 15.86
CA TYR A 307 14.19 -3.14 15.42
C TYR A 307 14.88 -4.33 14.74
N PRO A 308 14.93 -5.51 15.36
CA PRO A 308 15.49 -6.73 14.73
C PRO A 308 14.44 -7.36 13.83
N ASN A 309 14.35 -6.90 12.59
CA ASN A 309 13.37 -7.37 11.62
C ASN A 309 13.63 -8.81 11.21
N GLY A 310 12.61 -9.66 11.31
CA GLY A 310 12.69 -11.07 10.96
C GLY A 310 12.49 -12.03 12.12
N ILE A 311 12.48 -11.53 13.37
CA ILE A 311 12.28 -12.32 14.60
C ILE A 311 11.08 -11.85 15.43
N SER A 312 9.97 -11.44 14.76
CA SER A 312 8.70 -11.21 15.44
C SER A 312 8.29 -12.45 16.23
N THR A 313 7.81 -12.27 17.45
CA THR A 313 7.52 -13.40 18.34
C THR A 313 6.42 -13.07 19.36
N SER A 314 5.73 -14.11 19.82
CA SER A 314 4.82 -14.06 20.95
C SER A 314 5.26 -14.96 22.12
N LEU A 315 6.45 -15.54 22.05
CA LEU A 315 7.01 -16.38 23.10
C LEU A 315 7.11 -15.63 24.44
N PRO A 316 7.14 -16.33 25.60
CA PRO A 316 7.34 -15.70 26.89
C PRO A 316 8.67 -14.95 26.97
N TYR A 317 8.74 -13.94 27.83
CA TYR A 317 9.89 -13.05 27.92
C TYR A 317 11.21 -13.77 28.21
N ASP A 318 11.22 -14.76 29.08
CA ASP A 318 12.41 -15.55 29.40
C ASP A 318 12.97 -16.32 28.19
N ILE A 319 12.09 -16.80 27.31
CA ILE A 319 12.50 -17.42 26.05
C ILE A 319 12.98 -16.37 25.06
N GLN A 320 12.31 -15.21 24.98
CA GLN A 320 12.78 -14.11 24.12
C GLN A 320 14.19 -13.67 24.49
N GLU A 321 14.47 -13.48 25.78
CA GLU A 321 15.79 -13.09 26.26
C GLU A 321 16.87 -14.13 25.90
N GLN A 322 16.58 -15.42 26.09
CA GLN A 322 17.52 -16.50 25.80
C GLN A 322 17.80 -16.62 24.30
N PHE A 323 16.77 -16.67 23.44
CA PHE A 323 17.00 -16.87 22.02
C PHE A 323 17.63 -15.64 21.37
N ILE A 324 17.25 -14.41 21.78
CA ILE A 324 17.85 -13.20 21.23
C ILE A 324 19.34 -13.15 21.57
N ARG A 325 19.72 -13.44 22.81
CA ARG A 325 21.14 -13.47 23.22
C ARG A 325 21.96 -14.62 22.64
N SER A 326 21.33 -15.61 22.04
CA SER A 326 22.03 -16.68 21.31
C SER A 326 22.42 -16.29 19.87
N ILE A 327 21.98 -15.11 19.39
CA ILE A 327 22.25 -14.59 18.04
C ILE A 327 23.58 -13.84 18.06
N GLU A 328 24.39 -14.05 17.03
CA GLU A 328 25.69 -13.39 16.87
C GLU A 328 25.54 -11.85 16.84
N GLY A 329 26.30 -11.17 17.72
CA GLY A 329 26.25 -9.72 17.94
C GLY A 329 25.18 -9.27 18.94
N PHE A 330 24.34 -10.18 19.44
CA PHE A 330 23.31 -9.89 20.44
C PHE A 330 23.59 -10.53 21.82
N GLU A 331 24.78 -11.09 22.04
CA GLU A 331 25.11 -11.86 23.24
C GLU A 331 24.88 -11.05 24.55
N ASN A 332 25.15 -9.76 24.52
CA ASN A 332 25.03 -8.86 25.67
C ASN A 332 23.84 -7.87 25.54
N VAL A 333 22.94 -8.12 24.59
CA VAL A 333 21.88 -7.17 24.28
C VAL A 333 20.89 -7.00 25.42
N VAL A 334 20.44 -5.76 25.62
CA VAL A 334 19.37 -5.41 26.54
C VAL A 334 18.08 -5.20 25.75
N ILE A 335 17.04 -5.88 26.18
CA ILE A 335 15.69 -5.74 25.61
C ILE A 335 14.99 -4.57 26.30
N ALA A 336 14.70 -3.52 25.55
CA ALA A 336 13.96 -2.36 26.06
C ALA A 336 12.44 -2.60 26.12
N ARG A 337 11.90 -3.43 25.21
CA ARG A 337 10.50 -3.82 25.14
C ARG A 337 10.38 -5.22 24.56
N PRO A 338 9.60 -6.13 25.16
CA PRO A 338 9.40 -7.47 24.61
C PRO A 338 8.66 -7.44 23.28
N GLY A 339 8.89 -8.47 22.47
CA GLY A 339 8.05 -8.80 21.33
C GLY A 339 6.68 -9.29 21.79
N TYR A 340 5.66 -9.09 20.96
CA TYR A 340 4.30 -9.53 21.26
C TYR A 340 3.50 -9.84 19.99
N ALA A 341 2.47 -10.68 20.15
CA ALA A 341 1.41 -10.77 19.16
C ALA A 341 0.20 -9.93 19.59
N ILE A 342 -0.57 -9.48 18.64
CA ILE A 342 -1.85 -8.81 18.88
C ILE A 342 -2.92 -9.42 18.00
N GLU A 343 -4.05 -9.79 18.61
CA GLU A 343 -5.30 -10.13 17.95
C GLU A 343 -6.23 -8.92 17.93
N TYR A 344 -6.97 -8.75 16.86
CA TYR A 344 -7.90 -7.63 16.69
C TYR A 344 -9.04 -8.01 15.75
N ASP A 345 -10.16 -7.29 15.85
CA ASP A 345 -11.30 -7.48 14.98
C ASP A 345 -11.05 -6.80 13.62
N PHE A 346 -11.48 -7.48 12.55
CA PHE A 346 -11.59 -6.92 11.22
C PHE A 346 -12.98 -7.21 10.65
N TYR A 347 -13.35 -6.48 9.61
CA TYR A 347 -14.62 -6.63 8.92
C TYR A 347 -14.42 -7.14 7.51
N ASP A 348 -15.35 -7.98 7.04
CA ASP A 348 -15.26 -8.60 5.71
C ASP A 348 -15.34 -7.54 4.62
N PRO A 349 -14.24 -7.29 3.87
CA PRO A 349 -14.20 -6.23 2.87
C PRO A 349 -15.16 -6.45 1.68
N ARG A 350 -15.74 -7.64 1.53
CA ARG A 350 -16.80 -7.91 0.54
C ARG A 350 -18.11 -7.18 0.84
N GLU A 351 -18.28 -6.68 2.07
CA GLU A 351 -19.40 -5.80 2.44
C GLU A 351 -19.16 -4.32 2.08
N LEU A 352 -18.02 -4.02 1.47
CA LEU A 352 -17.68 -2.71 0.92
C LEU A 352 -17.78 -2.72 -0.60
N SER A 353 -18.12 -1.56 -1.17
CA SER A 353 -17.87 -1.27 -2.58
C SER A 353 -16.36 -1.01 -2.79
N VAL A 354 -15.90 -1.01 -4.04
CA VAL A 354 -14.52 -0.66 -4.39
C VAL A 354 -14.13 0.77 -4.00
N THR A 355 -15.10 1.61 -3.67
CA THR A 355 -14.94 2.98 -3.16
C THR A 355 -14.73 3.05 -1.65
N MET A 356 -14.63 1.91 -0.98
CA MET A 356 -14.51 1.72 0.48
C MET A 356 -15.79 2.06 1.27
N GLN A 357 -16.90 2.41 0.61
CA GLN A 357 -18.18 2.65 1.28
C GLN A 357 -18.86 1.31 1.64
N SER A 358 -19.46 1.25 2.81
CA SER A 358 -20.31 0.11 3.21
C SER A 358 -21.50 -0.03 2.26
N LYS A 359 -21.77 -1.28 1.82
CA LYS A 359 -22.96 -1.62 1.04
C LYS A 359 -24.24 -1.56 1.88
N LYS A 360 -24.12 -1.65 3.21
CA LYS A 360 -25.25 -1.65 4.16
C LYS A 360 -25.57 -0.27 4.72
N ILE A 361 -24.54 0.54 5.00
CA ILE A 361 -24.68 1.82 5.71
C ILE A 361 -24.15 2.93 4.84
N LYS A 362 -25.04 3.71 4.25
CA LYS A 362 -24.69 4.85 3.40
C LYS A 362 -23.94 5.91 4.19
N GLY A 363 -22.83 6.41 3.66
CA GLY A 363 -21.96 7.39 4.33
C GLY A 363 -20.93 6.80 5.30
N LEU A 364 -20.95 5.47 5.55
CA LEU A 364 -19.91 4.78 6.30
C LEU A 364 -18.84 4.22 5.38
N PHE A 365 -17.57 4.56 5.66
CA PHE A 365 -16.40 4.05 4.96
C PHE A 365 -15.47 3.33 5.95
N LEU A 366 -14.84 2.23 5.51
CA LEU A 366 -13.84 1.51 6.28
C LEU A 366 -12.53 1.50 5.52
N ALA A 367 -11.41 1.83 6.16
CA ALA A 367 -10.12 1.87 5.48
C ALA A 367 -8.96 1.36 6.35
N GLY A 368 -8.05 0.63 5.72
CA GLY A 368 -6.84 0.09 6.33
C GLY A 368 -7.03 -1.30 6.92
N GLN A 369 -6.40 -1.54 8.05
CA GLN A 369 -6.29 -2.87 8.66
C GLN A 369 -7.64 -3.46 9.09
N ILE A 370 -8.64 -2.63 9.33
CA ILE A 370 -10.02 -3.02 9.60
C ILE A 370 -10.62 -3.86 8.46
N ASN A 371 -10.11 -3.75 7.24
CA ASN A 371 -10.53 -4.50 6.06
C ASN A 371 -9.67 -5.76 5.81
N GLY A 372 -8.89 -6.19 6.80
CA GLY A 372 -8.08 -7.40 6.73
C GLY A 372 -6.75 -7.25 5.98
N THR A 373 -6.25 -6.05 5.74
CA THR A 373 -4.89 -5.83 5.23
C THR A 373 -3.87 -5.73 6.36
N THR A 374 -2.58 -6.01 6.05
CA THR A 374 -1.46 -5.72 6.95
C THR A 374 -0.35 -5.03 6.19
N GLY A 375 -0.16 -3.75 6.48
CA GLY A 375 0.89 -2.90 5.91
C GLY A 375 0.48 -1.44 5.92
N TYR A 376 1.46 -0.58 6.10
CA TYR A 376 1.25 0.87 6.13
C TYR A 376 0.78 1.39 4.79
N GLU A 377 1.35 0.86 3.72
CA GLU A 377 1.12 1.24 2.33
C GLU A 377 -0.30 0.86 1.89
N GLU A 378 -0.73 -0.36 2.22
CA GLU A 378 -2.10 -0.83 1.97
C GLU A 378 -3.13 0.00 2.75
N ALA A 379 -2.79 0.37 3.99
CA ALA A 379 -3.66 1.21 4.81
C ALA A 379 -3.74 2.64 4.24
N ALA A 380 -2.60 3.23 3.86
CA ALA A 380 -2.54 4.56 3.26
C ALA A 380 -3.33 4.65 1.94
N ALA A 381 -3.19 3.66 1.06
CA ALA A 381 -3.90 3.60 -0.22
C ALA A 381 -5.42 3.50 -0.02
N GLN A 382 -5.89 2.65 0.92
CA GLN A 382 -7.31 2.56 1.26
C GLN A 382 -7.82 3.87 1.86
N GLY A 383 -7.03 4.49 2.75
CA GLY A 383 -7.37 5.77 3.36
C GLY A 383 -7.54 6.87 2.33
N LEU A 384 -6.60 6.99 1.40
CA LEU A 384 -6.67 7.96 0.30
C LEU A 384 -7.97 7.78 -0.51
N LEU A 385 -8.29 6.56 -0.94
CA LEU A 385 -9.51 6.27 -1.70
C LEU A 385 -10.78 6.52 -0.89
N ALA A 386 -10.81 6.14 0.38
CA ALA A 386 -11.94 6.40 1.26
C ALA A 386 -12.15 7.92 1.46
N GLY A 387 -11.07 8.67 1.66
CA GLY A 387 -11.12 10.14 1.79
C GLY A 387 -11.64 10.83 0.55
N ILE A 388 -11.16 10.44 -0.63
CA ILE A 388 -11.66 10.93 -1.93
C ILE A 388 -13.16 10.64 -2.07
N ASN A 389 -13.58 9.39 -1.85
CA ASN A 389 -14.97 9.01 -2.06
C ASN A 389 -15.92 9.56 -0.98
N ALA A 390 -15.46 9.75 0.24
CA ALA A 390 -16.23 10.48 1.26
C ALA A 390 -16.41 11.95 0.87
N GLY A 391 -15.36 12.59 0.33
CA GLY A 391 -15.44 13.96 -0.20
C GLY A 391 -16.41 14.06 -1.36
N LEU A 392 -16.33 13.19 -2.36
CA LEU A 392 -17.27 13.11 -3.48
C LEU A 392 -18.71 12.90 -3.01
N PHE A 393 -18.90 11.96 -2.06
CA PHE A 393 -20.22 11.67 -1.49
C PHE A 393 -20.87 12.88 -0.82
N VAL A 394 -20.14 13.63 0.01
CA VAL A 394 -20.71 14.81 0.68
C VAL A 394 -20.93 15.98 -0.29
N GLN A 395 -20.19 16.04 -1.38
CA GLN A 395 -20.35 17.02 -2.47
C GLN A 395 -21.47 16.63 -3.46
N GLY A 396 -22.04 15.42 -3.36
CA GLY A 396 -23.05 14.92 -4.29
C GLY A 396 -22.50 14.64 -5.70
N ARG A 397 -21.20 14.34 -5.80
CA ARG A 397 -20.50 13.96 -7.03
C ARG A 397 -20.46 12.43 -7.16
N ASP A 398 -20.27 11.95 -8.39
CA ASP A 398 -20.09 10.52 -8.65
C ASP A 398 -18.83 10.00 -7.98
N SER A 399 -18.87 8.74 -7.51
CA SER A 399 -17.71 8.08 -6.88
C SER A 399 -16.61 7.78 -7.90
N TRP A 400 -15.37 7.71 -7.43
CA TRP A 400 -14.21 7.44 -8.25
C TRP A 400 -13.34 6.32 -7.65
N PHE A 401 -12.82 5.45 -8.50
CA PHE A 401 -11.81 4.46 -8.15
C PHE A 401 -10.98 4.08 -9.39
N PRO A 402 -9.68 3.76 -9.24
CA PRO A 402 -8.88 3.28 -10.35
C PRO A 402 -9.16 1.80 -10.62
N SER A 403 -9.22 1.41 -11.90
CA SER A 403 -9.39 0.02 -12.29
C SER A 403 -8.10 -0.81 -12.07
N ARG A 404 -8.21 -2.15 -12.15
CA ARG A 404 -7.08 -3.09 -12.02
C ARG A 404 -5.98 -2.87 -13.07
N ASN A 405 -6.32 -2.39 -14.25
CA ASN A 405 -5.37 -2.09 -15.32
C ASN A 405 -4.77 -0.68 -15.23
N THR A 406 -5.25 0.14 -14.28
CA THR A 406 -4.79 1.52 -14.07
C THR A 406 -3.88 1.66 -12.87
N ALA A 407 -4.13 0.90 -11.78
CA ALA A 407 -3.37 1.05 -10.54
C ALA A 407 -3.31 -0.23 -9.69
N TYR A 408 -2.23 -0.39 -8.91
CA TYR A 408 -2.16 -1.39 -7.84
C TYR A 408 -3.20 -1.15 -6.74
N MET A 409 -3.54 0.12 -6.47
CA MET A 409 -4.68 0.44 -5.60
C MET A 409 -5.97 -0.20 -6.12
N GLY A 410 -6.22 -0.14 -7.44
CA GLY A 410 -7.36 -0.79 -8.08
C GLY A 410 -7.31 -2.31 -7.96
N VAL A 411 -6.15 -2.92 -8.16
CA VAL A 411 -5.96 -4.37 -7.94
C VAL A 411 -6.30 -4.74 -6.50
N MET A 412 -5.80 -3.99 -5.52
CA MET A 412 -6.04 -4.26 -4.10
C MET A 412 -7.52 -4.14 -3.73
N MET A 413 -8.20 -3.08 -4.19
CA MET A 413 -9.62 -2.87 -3.87
C MET A 413 -10.50 -3.96 -4.47
N ASP A 414 -10.26 -4.30 -5.72
CA ASP A 414 -11.01 -5.36 -6.38
C ASP A 414 -10.77 -6.74 -5.71
N ASP A 415 -9.50 -7.08 -5.37
CA ASP A 415 -9.20 -8.30 -4.63
C ASP A 415 -9.95 -8.35 -3.28
N LEU A 416 -9.90 -7.28 -2.50
CA LEU A 416 -10.55 -7.21 -1.19
C LEU A 416 -12.07 -7.30 -1.30
N CYS A 417 -12.69 -6.49 -2.16
CA CYS A 417 -14.14 -6.40 -2.26
C CYS A 417 -14.79 -7.59 -2.98
N THR A 418 -14.02 -8.32 -3.81
CA THR A 418 -14.51 -9.46 -4.58
C THR A 418 -14.15 -10.80 -3.94
N LEU A 419 -12.87 -11.01 -3.61
CA LEU A 419 -12.37 -12.27 -3.07
C LEU A 419 -12.45 -12.33 -1.55
N GLY A 420 -12.41 -11.17 -0.90
CA GLY A 420 -12.25 -11.06 0.54
C GLY A 420 -10.87 -11.53 1.00
N THR A 421 -10.72 -11.74 2.29
CA THR A 421 -9.47 -12.27 2.83
C THR A 421 -9.72 -13.28 3.94
N ARG A 422 -8.99 -14.39 3.92
CA ARG A 422 -8.97 -15.41 4.97
C ARG A 422 -7.72 -15.32 5.84
N GLU A 423 -6.72 -14.62 5.35
CA GLU A 423 -5.45 -14.31 6.01
C GLU A 423 -5.12 -12.83 5.74
N PRO A 424 -4.32 -12.16 6.57
CA PRO A 424 -3.98 -10.75 6.34
C PRO A 424 -3.47 -10.51 4.92
N TYR A 425 -4.21 -9.69 4.16
CA TYR A 425 -3.88 -9.34 2.78
C TYR A 425 -2.60 -8.50 2.72
N ARG A 426 -1.76 -8.81 1.74
CA ARG A 426 -0.57 -8.03 1.42
C ARG A 426 -0.42 -7.88 -0.09
N MET A 427 -0.06 -6.67 -0.52
CA MET A 427 0.22 -6.38 -1.92
C MET A 427 1.57 -6.95 -2.36
N PHE A 428 1.56 -7.61 -3.52
CA PHE A 428 2.73 -8.09 -4.25
C PHE A 428 2.54 -7.84 -5.74
N THR A 429 3.64 -7.70 -6.48
CA THR A 429 3.58 -7.55 -7.94
C THR A 429 2.94 -8.76 -8.63
N SER A 430 2.96 -9.94 -8.00
CA SER A 430 2.29 -11.14 -8.55
C SER A 430 0.77 -11.07 -8.60
N ARG A 431 0.15 -10.10 -7.90
CA ARG A 431 -1.30 -9.90 -7.93
C ARG A 431 -1.77 -9.09 -9.13
N ALA A 432 -0.89 -8.31 -9.75
CA ALA A 432 -1.19 -7.52 -10.93
C ALA A 432 -0.96 -8.35 -12.21
N GLU A 433 -1.91 -8.26 -13.13
CA GLU A 433 -1.86 -8.90 -14.45
C GLU A 433 -0.94 -8.14 -15.40
N TYR A 434 -0.89 -6.80 -15.32
CA TYR A 434 -0.23 -5.89 -16.28
C TYR A 434 0.93 -5.16 -15.61
N ARG A 435 1.98 -5.91 -15.21
CA ARG A 435 3.07 -5.36 -14.39
C ARG A 435 3.94 -4.35 -15.11
N LEU A 436 4.04 -4.45 -16.42
CA LEU A 436 4.85 -3.53 -17.22
C LEU A 436 4.14 -2.20 -17.45
N ILE A 437 2.81 -2.20 -17.39
CA ILE A 437 2.01 -0.97 -17.39
C ILE A 437 1.99 -0.35 -15.99
N LEU A 438 1.85 -1.18 -14.92
CA LEU A 438 1.69 -0.73 -13.53
C LEU A 438 3.02 -0.64 -12.79
N ARG A 439 3.99 0.15 -13.30
CA ARG A 439 5.28 0.32 -12.65
C ARG A 439 5.24 1.42 -11.57
N GLU A 440 6.18 1.39 -10.62
CA GLU A 440 6.32 2.46 -9.63
C GLU A 440 6.81 3.77 -10.26
N ASP A 441 7.69 3.68 -11.27
CA ASP A 441 8.31 4.81 -11.94
C ASP A 441 7.36 5.66 -12.81
N ASN A 442 6.20 5.11 -13.20
CA ASN A 442 5.23 5.78 -14.07
C ASN A 442 3.86 6.02 -13.41
N ALA A 443 3.77 5.93 -12.09
CA ALA A 443 2.49 6.08 -11.40
C ALA A 443 1.85 7.46 -11.62
N ASP A 444 2.67 8.52 -11.71
CA ASP A 444 2.22 9.88 -12.02
C ASP A 444 1.63 9.99 -13.43
N LEU A 445 2.26 9.35 -14.43
CA LEU A 445 1.73 9.35 -15.81
C LEU A 445 0.36 8.68 -15.93
N ARG A 446 0.03 7.77 -15.00
CA ARG A 446 -1.26 7.05 -14.96
C ARG A 446 -2.33 7.76 -14.13
N LEU A 447 -1.96 8.42 -13.02
CA LEU A 447 -2.91 8.84 -11.99
C LEU A 447 -2.96 10.36 -11.75
N THR A 448 -1.90 11.12 -12.04
CA THR A 448 -1.88 12.56 -11.78
C THR A 448 -2.94 13.33 -12.59
N PRO A 449 -3.26 12.99 -13.85
CA PRO A 449 -4.39 13.61 -14.55
C PRO A 449 -5.73 13.43 -13.80
N ALA A 450 -6.04 12.20 -13.36
CA ALA A 450 -7.26 11.95 -12.58
C ALA A 450 -7.26 12.71 -11.24
N ALA A 451 -6.10 12.80 -10.58
CA ALA A 451 -5.96 13.59 -9.35
C ALA A 451 -6.25 15.09 -9.58
N ARG A 452 -5.87 15.61 -10.74
CA ARG A 452 -6.20 16.98 -11.17
C ARG A 452 -7.70 17.18 -11.32
N ASP A 453 -8.37 16.28 -12.04
CA ASP A 453 -9.81 16.32 -12.27
C ASP A 453 -10.62 16.19 -10.97
N LEU A 454 -10.12 15.42 -10.02
CA LEU A 454 -10.70 15.29 -8.68
C LEU A 454 -10.48 16.54 -7.82
N GLY A 455 -9.51 17.39 -8.15
CA GLY A 455 -9.18 18.60 -7.41
C GLY A 455 -8.37 18.33 -6.13
N ILE A 456 -7.60 17.24 -6.07
CA ILE A 456 -6.85 16.81 -4.88
C ILE A 456 -5.37 17.12 -4.93
N ILE A 457 -4.86 17.70 -6.00
CA ILE A 457 -3.47 18.13 -6.16
C ILE A 457 -3.36 19.63 -6.45
N SER A 458 -2.22 20.22 -6.07
CA SER A 458 -1.95 21.64 -6.33
C SER A 458 -1.59 21.91 -7.79
N ASP A 459 -1.74 23.18 -8.21
CA ASP A 459 -1.30 23.66 -9.53
C ASP A 459 0.21 23.46 -9.73
N GLU A 460 1.01 23.65 -8.68
CA GLU A 460 2.45 23.43 -8.73
C GLU A 460 2.80 21.97 -9.03
N ARG A 461 2.19 21.01 -8.33
CA ARG A 461 2.40 19.58 -8.60
C ARG A 461 2.02 19.22 -10.04
N TYR A 462 0.89 19.73 -10.52
CA TYR A 462 0.45 19.47 -11.88
C TYR A 462 1.39 20.07 -12.92
N ARG A 463 1.92 21.28 -12.69
CA ARG A 463 2.91 21.91 -13.55
C ARG A 463 4.22 21.11 -13.66
N ILE A 464 4.70 20.55 -12.54
CA ILE A 464 5.89 19.66 -12.54
C ILE A 464 5.62 18.41 -13.38
N PHE A 465 4.42 17.83 -13.23
CA PHE A 465 4.00 16.69 -14.04
C PHE A 465 3.95 17.02 -15.54
N GLU A 466 3.35 18.15 -15.93
CA GLU A 466 3.28 18.60 -17.33
C GLU A 466 4.68 18.82 -17.91
N GLU A 467 5.60 19.41 -17.14
CA GLU A 467 6.98 19.59 -17.57
C GLU A 467 7.68 18.27 -17.83
N LYS A 468 7.54 17.29 -16.93
CA LYS A 468 8.05 15.92 -17.11
C LYS A 468 7.48 15.28 -18.38
N GLN A 469 6.17 15.35 -18.58
CA GLN A 469 5.50 14.78 -19.75
C GLN A 469 5.99 15.45 -21.06
N ASN A 470 6.11 16.77 -21.07
CA ASN A 470 6.63 17.51 -22.21
C ASN A 470 8.07 17.11 -22.57
N GLN A 471 8.93 16.94 -21.57
CA GLN A 471 10.31 16.49 -21.81
C GLN A 471 10.35 15.06 -22.39
N ILE A 472 9.54 14.13 -21.88
CA ILE A 472 9.43 12.78 -22.41
C ILE A 472 9.02 12.80 -23.89
N GLU A 473 7.93 13.51 -24.22
CA GLU A 473 7.44 13.51 -25.59
C GLU A 473 8.38 14.21 -26.57
N LYS A 474 9.02 15.31 -26.19
CA LYS A 474 10.03 15.99 -27.02
C LYS A 474 11.23 15.09 -27.31
N GLU A 475 11.75 14.40 -26.29
CA GLU A 475 12.89 13.51 -26.48
C GLU A 475 12.53 12.31 -27.36
N LYS A 476 11.36 11.69 -27.14
CA LYS A 476 10.89 10.57 -27.98
C LYS A 476 10.67 11.01 -29.44
N ALA A 477 10.08 12.18 -29.67
CA ALA A 477 9.91 12.72 -31.01
C ALA A 477 11.26 12.90 -31.72
N ARG A 478 12.23 13.51 -31.04
CA ARG A 478 13.59 13.70 -31.57
C ARG A 478 14.26 12.36 -31.91
N LEU A 479 14.14 11.34 -31.04
CA LEU A 479 14.70 10.01 -31.30
C LEU A 479 14.08 9.33 -32.54
N ARG A 480 12.79 9.53 -32.81
CA ARG A 480 12.10 9.04 -34.01
C ARG A 480 12.53 9.75 -35.28
N GLU A 481 12.75 11.06 -35.19
CA GLU A 481 13.06 11.90 -36.35
C GLU A 481 14.53 11.84 -36.73
N THR A 482 15.43 11.49 -35.80
CA THR A 482 16.87 11.44 -36.06
C THR A 482 17.27 10.14 -36.74
N LEU A 483 17.56 10.22 -38.04
CA LEU A 483 17.99 9.09 -38.86
C LEU A 483 19.52 8.96 -38.85
N VAL A 484 20.03 7.79 -38.54
CA VAL A 484 21.45 7.46 -38.47
C VAL A 484 21.85 6.60 -39.68
N LYS A 485 22.79 7.12 -40.46
CA LYS A 485 23.38 6.41 -41.61
C LYS A 485 24.67 5.68 -41.20
N PRO A 486 24.85 4.38 -41.50
CA PRO A 486 26.03 3.62 -41.06
C PRO A 486 27.38 4.25 -41.44
N GLY A 487 27.46 4.86 -42.63
CA GLY A 487 28.68 5.50 -43.12
C GLY A 487 28.99 6.91 -42.59
N SER A 488 28.04 7.54 -41.92
CA SER A 488 28.24 8.87 -41.30
C SER A 488 29.13 8.77 -40.05
N ASP A 489 29.70 9.89 -39.64
CA ASP A 489 30.49 9.94 -38.39
C ASP A 489 29.65 9.59 -37.17
N MET A 490 28.41 10.07 -37.10
CA MET A 490 27.41 9.63 -36.09
C MET A 490 27.22 8.12 -36.12
N GLY A 491 27.04 7.52 -37.32
CA GLY A 491 26.82 6.08 -37.47
C GLY A 491 28.02 5.24 -37.05
N LYS A 492 29.23 5.70 -37.32
CA LYS A 492 30.49 5.06 -36.86
C LYS A 492 30.64 5.14 -35.34
N ASN A 493 30.41 6.33 -34.74
CA ASN A 493 30.48 6.53 -33.28
C ASN A 493 29.45 5.63 -32.57
N ILE A 494 28.19 5.60 -33.02
CA ILE A 494 27.15 4.75 -32.46
C ILE A 494 27.50 3.26 -32.63
N SER A 495 28.03 2.85 -33.81
CA SER A 495 28.46 1.48 -34.03
C SER A 495 29.56 1.02 -33.07
N SER A 496 30.40 1.93 -32.59
CA SER A 496 31.47 1.59 -31.63
C SER A 496 30.99 1.22 -30.24
N ILE A 497 29.78 1.65 -29.86
CA ILE A 497 29.15 1.33 -28.55
C ILE A 497 28.14 0.16 -28.63
N LEU A 498 27.88 -0.36 -29.84
CA LEU A 498 26.93 -1.46 -30.05
C LEU A 498 27.67 -2.79 -30.23
N ASN A 499 27.08 -3.88 -29.73
CA ASN A 499 27.61 -5.24 -29.93
C ASN A 499 27.60 -5.64 -31.43
N THR A 500 26.62 -5.12 -32.18
CA THR A 500 26.50 -5.33 -33.62
C THR A 500 26.43 -3.98 -34.32
N PRO A 501 27.43 -3.65 -35.20
CA PRO A 501 27.42 -2.39 -35.95
C PRO A 501 26.17 -2.17 -36.78
N LEU A 502 25.90 -0.91 -37.10
CA LEU A 502 24.78 -0.55 -37.97
C LEU A 502 25.04 -1.05 -39.42
N SER A 503 24.10 -1.85 -39.97
CA SER A 503 24.16 -2.36 -41.34
C SER A 503 23.25 -1.60 -42.31
N LYS A 504 22.27 -0.86 -41.78
CA LYS A 504 21.30 -0.06 -42.54
C LYS A 504 20.96 1.21 -41.82
N GLU A 505 20.31 2.15 -42.47
CA GLU A 505 19.76 3.33 -41.84
C GLU A 505 18.72 2.93 -40.80
N GLN A 506 18.81 3.55 -39.59
CA GLN A 506 17.90 3.33 -38.48
C GLN A 506 17.71 4.68 -37.72
N THR A 507 16.55 4.85 -37.11
CA THR A 507 16.33 5.97 -36.20
C THR A 507 17.04 5.73 -34.86
N LEU A 508 17.32 6.79 -34.09
CA LEU A 508 17.85 6.65 -32.74
C LEU A 508 16.88 5.85 -31.85
N GLU A 509 15.58 5.98 -32.07
CA GLU A 509 14.57 5.17 -31.35
C GLU A 509 14.73 3.66 -31.63
N GLU A 510 14.91 3.26 -32.90
CA GLU A 510 15.14 1.85 -33.26
C GLU A 510 16.46 1.32 -32.67
N ILE A 511 17.49 2.16 -32.60
CA ILE A 511 18.78 1.79 -32.00
C ILE A 511 18.63 1.65 -30.47
N LEU A 512 17.90 2.55 -29.81
CA LEU A 512 17.68 2.48 -28.37
C LEU A 512 16.91 1.23 -27.93
N ARG A 513 16.09 0.63 -28.80
CA ARG A 513 15.39 -0.64 -28.53
C ARG A 513 16.33 -1.85 -28.39
N ARG A 514 17.59 -1.75 -28.83
CA ARG A 514 18.55 -2.85 -28.70
C ARG A 514 18.91 -3.09 -27.21
N PRO A 515 19.09 -4.35 -26.78
CA PRO A 515 19.34 -4.68 -25.36
C PRO A 515 20.57 -3.99 -24.75
N GLU A 516 21.64 -3.84 -25.55
CA GLU A 516 22.89 -3.19 -25.16
C GLU A 516 22.82 -1.67 -25.12
N SER A 517 21.83 -1.06 -25.80
CA SER A 517 21.74 0.40 -25.93
C SER A 517 21.18 1.04 -24.65
N ARG A 518 21.68 2.23 -24.32
CA ARG A 518 21.22 3.11 -23.24
C ARG A 518 21.09 4.52 -23.77
N LEU A 519 20.14 5.31 -23.22
CA LEU A 519 19.82 6.64 -23.75
C LEU A 519 21.03 7.59 -23.74
N ARG A 520 21.68 7.81 -22.58
CA ARG A 520 22.82 8.72 -22.49
C ARG A 520 24.00 8.30 -23.38
N PRO A 521 24.54 7.07 -23.30
CA PRO A 521 25.62 6.66 -24.18
C PRO A 521 25.28 6.78 -25.67
N LEU A 522 24.01 6.54 -26.05
CA LEU A 522 23.56 6.70 -27.42
C LEU A 522 23.57 8.16 -27.87
N LEU A 523 23.06 9.08 -27.05
CA LEU A 523 23.07 10.52 -27.34
C LEU A 523 24.49 11.07 -27.37
N ASP A 524 25.35 10.68 -26.44
CA ASP A 524 26.78 11.07 -26.41
C ASP A 524 27.49 10.64 -27.70
N ALA A 525 27.28 9.38 -28.13
CA ALA A 525 27.84 8.88 -29.39
C ALA A 525 27.25 9.58 -30.62
N ALA A 526 26.02 10.06 -30.54
CA ALA A 526 25.36 10.84 -31.57
C ALA A 526 25.82 12.31 -31.59
N GLY A 527 26.57 12.78 -30.58
CA GLY A 527 26.95 14.19 -30.40
C GLY A 527 25.75 15.08 -30.03
N MET A 528 24.78 14.57 -29.31
CA MET A 528 23.53 15.26 -28.99
C MET A 528 23.37 15.41 -27.47
N GLU A 529 22.99 16.60 -27.02
CA GLU A 529 22.64 16.84 -25.62
C GLU A 529 21.26 16.26 -25.28
N LEU A 530 21.07 15.84 -24.04
CA LEU A 530 19.80 15.33 -23.53
C LEU A 530 18.80 16.47 -23.34
N ILE A 531 17.58 16.35 -23.90
CA ILE A 531 16.46 17.27 -23.68
C ILE A 531 15.74 16.93 -22.37
N ALA A 532 15.58 15.66 -22.07
CA ALA A 532 14.93 15.18 -20.85
C ALA A 532 15.85 15.36 -19.63
N THR A 533 15.99 16.60 -19.17
CA THR A 533 16.90 16.98 -18.07
C THR A 533 16.43 16.53 -16.69
N MET A 534 15.13 16.29 -16.51
CA MET A 534 14.61 15.68 -15.30
C MET A 534 15.01 14.19 -15.26
N PRO A 535 15.67 13.67 -14.20
CA PRO A 535 16.11 12.27 -14.16
C PRO A 535 14.96 11.27 -14.36
N GLN A 536 13.78 11.60 -13.84
CA GLN A 536 12.58 10.79 -14.01
C GLN A 536 12.07 10.81 -15.46
N ALA A 537 12.22 11.90 -16.20
CA ALA A 537 11.85 11.98 -17.62
C ALA A 537 12.82 11.15 -18.48
N GLU A 538 14.12 11.28 -18.22
CA GLU A 538 15.16 10.47 -18.88
C GLU A 538 14.88 8.96 -18.73
N GLU A 539 14.61 8.50 -17.48
CA GLU A 539 14.29 7.09 -17.22
C GLU A 539 13.04 6.65 -17.98
N GLN A 540 11.98 7.48 -18.03
CA GLN A 540 10.76 7.15 -18.77
C GLN A 540 11.00 7.04 -20.27
N VAL A 541 11.81 7.90 -20.88
CA VAL A 541 12.15 7.81 -22.30
C VAL A 541 12.83 6.45 -22.59
N GLU A 542 13.84 6.09 -21.79
CA GLU A 542 14.53 4.82 -21.97
C GLU A 542 13.58 3.61 -21.83
N ILE A 543 12.78 3.58 -20.77
CA ILE A 543 11.86 2.46 -20.50
C ILE A 543 10.79 2.37 -21.58
N GLN A 544 10.13 3.48 -21.91
CA GLN A 544 9.05 3.47 -22.89
C GLN A 544 9.52 3.04 -24.27
N VAL A 545 10.68 3.50 -24.73
CA VAL A 545 11.23 3.09 -26.03
C VAL A 545 11.65 1.62 -26.05
N ARG A 546 12.37 1.16 -25.04
CA ARG A 546 12.91 -0.20 -25.00
C ARG A 546 11.86 -1.27 -24.80
N TYR A 547 10.81 -0.99 -24.05
CA TYR A 547 9.75 -1.95 -23.73
C TYR A 547 8.46 -1.73 -24.52
N GLN A 548 8.46 -0.83 -25.54
CA GLN A 548 7.26 -0.44 -26.29
C GLN A 548 6.46 -1.66 -26.80
N GLY A 549 7.10 -2.61 -27.47
CA GLY A 549 6.39 -3.77 -28.03
C GLY A 549 5.73 -4.66 -26.98
N TYR A 550 6.31 -4.77 -25.80
CA TYR A 550 5.71 -5.52 -24.69
C TYR A 550 4.53 -4.76 -24.08
N MET A 551 4.65 -3.44 -23.95
CA MET A 551 3.57 -2.58 -23.45
C MET A 551 2.38 -2.58 -24.42
N ASP A 552 2.63 -2.51 -25.72
CA ASP A 552 1.58 -2.59 -26.75
C ASP A 552 0.79 -3.89 -26.65
N HIS A 553 1.49 -5.01 -26.43
CA HIS A 553 0.84 -6.31 -26.22
C HIS A 553 -0.03 -6.32 -24.95
N GLU A 554 0.45 -5.80 -23.82
CA GLU A 554 -0.36 -5.69 -22.58
C GLU A 554 -1.58 -4.78 -22.81
N LEU A 555 -1.41 -3.64 -23.51
CA LEU A 555 -2.51 -2.72 -23.83
C LEU A 555 -3.58 -3.38 -24.73
N ASP A 556 -3.18 -4.22 -25.68
CA ASP A 556 -4.12 -4.97 -26.51
C ASP A 556 -4.88 -6.03 -25.70
N GLU A 557 -4.24 -6.68 -24.74
CA GLU A 557 -4.90 -7.59 -23.82
C GLU A 557 -5.90 -6.84 -22.91
N ILE A 558 -5.55 -5.65 -22.42
CA ILE A 558 -6.43 -4.78 -21.64
C ILE A 558 -7.69 -4.45 -22.46
N LYS A 559 -7.53 -3.97 -23.70
CA LYS A 559 -8.66 -3.62 -24.58
C LYS A 559 -9.61 -4.80 -24.80
N LYS A 560 -9.07 -6.03 -24.99
CA LYS A 560 -9.89 -7.24 -25.16
C LYS A 560 -10.75 -7.57 -23.93
N ARG A 561 -10.26 -7.24 -22.71
CA ARG A 561 -10.97 -7.51 -21.45
C ARG A 561 -11.84 -6.35 -20.95
N GLU A 562 -11.61 -5.16 -21.49
CA GLU A 562 -12.23 -3.91 -21.01
C GLU A 562 -13.77 -3.96 -21.01
N LEU A 563 -14.37 -4.63 -22.00
CA LEU A 563 -15.82 -4.77 -22.06
C LEU A 563 -16.36 -5.47 -20.81
N ASN A 564 -15.69 -6.54 -20.36
CA ASN A 564 -16.14 -7.26 -19.15
C ASN A 564 -15.91 -6.43 -17.89
N GLU A 565 -14.77 -5.72 -17.77
CA GLU A 565 -14.45 -4.90 -16.62
C GLU A 565 -15.42 -3.72 -16.45
N LYS A 566 -15.89 -3.13 -17.56
CA LYS A 566 -16.82 -2.00 -17.58
C LYS A 566 -18.29 -2.40 -17.58
N THR A 567 -18.63 -3.67 -17.85
CA THR A 567 -20.02 -4.12 -17.86
C THR A 567 -20.57 -4.23 -16.44
N LEU A 568 -21.47 -3.30 -16.09
CA LEU A 568 -22.10 -3.27 -14.77
C LEU A 568 -23.13 -4.39 -14.59
N LEU A 569 -23.14 -4.97 -13.41
CA LEU A 569 -24.17 -5.87 -12.93
C LEU A 569 -25.18 -5.08 -12.07
N PRO A 570 -26.51 -5.32 -12.22
CA PRO A 570 -27.50 -4.59 -11.43
C PRO A 570 -27.33 -4.84 -9.94
N ALA A 571 -27.38 -3.81 -9.12
CA ALA A 571 -27.35 -3.94 -7.66
C ALA A 571 -28.57 -4.75 -7.18
N GLY A 572 -28.33 -5.71 -6.28
CA GLY A 572 -29.40 -6.59 -5.76
C GLY A 572 -29.98 -7.55 -6.79
N PHE A 573 -29.28 -7.81 -7.89
CA PHE A 573 -29.74 -8.75 -8.92
C PHE A 573 -29.84 -10.17 -8.36
N ASP A 574 -31.02 -10.81 -8.57
CA ASP A 574 -31.22 -12.21 -8.16
C ASP A 574 -30.79 -13.16 -9.29
N TYR A 575 -29.61 -13.74 -9.12
CA TYR A 575 -29.02 -14.67 -10.09
C TYR A 575 -29.76 -16.00 -10.22
N ARG A 576 -30.73 -16.31 -9.31
CA ARG A 576 -31.62 -17.48 -9.43
C ARG A 576 -32.55 -17.38 -10.64
N SER A 577 -32.78 -16.20 -11.16
CA SER A 577 -33.54 -15.97 -12.39
C SER A 577 -32.86 -16.52 -13.66
N ILE A 578 -31.59 -16.90 -13.59
CA ILE A 578 -30.80 -17.42 -14.72
C ILE A 578 -30.67 -18.95 -14.61
N SER A 579 -31.59 -19.68 -15.19
CA SER A 579 -31.69 -21.14 -15.10
C SER A 579 -30.47 -21.90 -15.65
N ALA A 580 -29.66 -21.27 -16.48
CA ALA A 580 -28.48 -21.88 -17.10
C ALA A 580 -27.21 -21.82 -16.22
N LEU A 581 -27.26 -21.13 -15.06
CA LEU A 581 -26.17 -21.10 -14.09
C LEU A 581 -26.25 -22.29 -13.13
N SER A 582 -25.11 -22.84 -12.71
CA SER A 582 -25.07 -23.87 -11.67
C SER A 582 -25.47 -23.29 -10.31
N ASN A 583 -26.02 -24.14 -9.42
CA ASN A 583 -26.42 -23.73 -8.06
C ASN A 583 -25.24 -23.09 -7.30
N GLU A 584 -24.01 -23.60 -7.44
CA GLU A 584 -22.82 -23.05 -6.80
C GLU A 584 -22.54 -21.62 -7.30
N VAL A 585 -22.58 -21.39 -8.60
CA VAL A 585 -22.38 -20.06 -9.20
C VAL A 585 -23.45 -19.09 -8.74
N VAL A 586 -24.73 -19.51 -8.76
CA VAL A 586 -25.86 -18.71 -8.30
C VAL A 586 -25.69 -18.31 -6.83
N GLN A 587 -25.32 -19.27 -5.97
CA GLN A 587 -25.09 -19.01 -4.55
C GLN A 587 -23.97 -17.96 -4.36
N LYS A 588 -22.84 -18.13 -5.05
CA LYS A 588 -21.70 -17.21 -4.93
C LYS A 588 -22.03 -15.82 -5.46
N LEU A 589 -22.66 -15.71 -6.62
CA LEU A 589 -23.05 -14.43 -7.19
C LEU A 589 -24.07 -13.68 -6.31
N ASN A 590 -25.02 -14.40 -5.71
CA ASN A 590 -25.95 -13.80 -4.75
C ASN A 590 -25.29 -13.42 -3.41
N GLU A 591 -24.27 -14.18 -2.98
CA GLU A 591 -23.52 -13.87 -1.75
C GLU A 591 -22.63 -12.65 -1.95
N PHE A 592 -21.89 -12.58 -3.06
CA PHE A 592 -20.86 -11.56 -3.28
C PHE A 592 -21.40 -10.30 -3.95
N GLN A 593 -22.51 -10.37 -4.69
CA GLN A 593 -23.10 -9.24 -5.40
C GLN A 593 -22.03 -8.40 -6.14
N PRO A 594 -21.30 -9.00 -7.09
CA PRO A 594 -20.24 -8.26 -7.81
C PRO A 594 -20.80 -7.10 -8.61
N GLU A 595 -20.08 -5.99 -8.64
CA GLU A 595 -20.53 -4.76 -9.30
C GLU A 595 -20.32 -4.80 -10.82
N THR A 596 -19.35 -5.60 -11.29
CA THR A 596 -19.07 -5.76 -12.72
C THR A 596 -18.95 -7.23 -13.13
N LEU A 597 -19.07 -7.49 -14.44
CA LEU A 597 -18.86 -8.81 -15.01
C LEU A 597 -17.40 -9.27 -14.83
N GLY A 598 -16.45 -8.34 -14.88
CA GLY A 598 -15.05 -8.61 -14.56
C GLY A 598 -14.85 -9.08 -13.13
N MET A 599 -15.45 -8.42 -12.14
CA MET A 599 -15.45 -8.86 -10.74
C MET A 599 -16.08 -10.24 -10.59
N ALA A 600 -17.22 -10.49 -11.25
CA ALA A 600 -17.86 -11.80 -11.24
C ALA A 600 -16.93 -12.92 -11.73
N SER A 601 -16.14 -12.65 -12.76
CA SER A 601 -15.20 -13.62 -13.35
C SER A 601 -14.05 -14.04 -12.42
N ARG A 602 -13.74 -13.23 -11.42
CA ARG A 602 -12.68 -13.47 -10.43
C ARG A 602 -13.15 -14.22 -9.19
N ILE A 603 -14.46 -14.36 -9.00
CA ILE A 603 -15.02 -15.13 -7.87
C ILE A 603 -14.68 -16.62 -8.05
N SER A 604 -14.02 -17.21 -7.04
CA SER A 604 -13.66 -18.63 -7.07
C SER A 604 -14.88 -19.53 -7.28
N GLY A 605 -14.85 -20.34 -8.35
CA GLY A 605 -15.94 -21.23 -8.76
C GLY A 605 -16.88 -20.63 -9.81
N VAL A 606 -16.73 -19.34 -10.17
CA VAL A 606 -17.39 -18.78 -11.35
C VAL A 606 -16.55 -19.10 -12.57
N THR A 607 -17.10 -19.88 -13.50
CA THR A 607 -16.38 -20.37 -14.68
C THR A 607 -16.50 -19.41 -15.87
N PRO A 608 -15.61 -19.45 -16.87
CA PRO A 608 -15.75 -18.69 -18.11
C PRO A 608 -17.10 -18.96 -18.83
N ALA A 609 -17.62 -20.19 -18.73
CA ALA A 609 -18.95 -20.53 -19.25
C ALA A 609 -20.05 -19.77 -18.54
N ALA A 610 -19.98 -19.66 -17.20
CA ALA A 610 -20.95 -18.87 -16.41
C ALA A 610 -20.90 -17.38 -16.81
N ILE A 611 -19.73 -16.80 -17.04
CA ILE A 611 -19.58 -15.43 -17.53
C ILE A 611 -20.23 -15.25 -18.90
N SER A 612 -20.04 -16.20 -19.81
CA SER A 612 -20.69 -16.17 -21.13
C SER A 612 -22.22 -16.20 -21.02
N ILE A 613 -22.77 -17.01 -20.10
CA ILE A 613 -24.21 -17.06 -19.81
C ILE A 613 -24.70 -15.72 -19.26
N LEU A 614 -23.99 -15.11 -18.30
CA LEU A 614 -24.30 -13.79 -17.77
C LEU A 614 -24.29 -12.72 -18.89
N MET A 615 -23.28 -12.72 -19.76
CA MET A 615 -23.21 -11.78 -20.89
C MET A 615 -24.44 -11.91 -21.80
N VAL A 616 -24.83 -13.11 -22.16
CA VAL A 616 -26.02 -13.36 -23.01
C VAL A 616 -27.28 -12.87 -22.29
N HIS A 617 -27.40 -13.10 -20.98
CA HIS A 617 -28.54 -12.64 -20.20
C HIS A 617 -28.61 -11.12 -20.09
N LEU A 618 -27.48 -10.45 -19.79
CA LEU A 618 -27.37 -8.98 -19.76
C LEU A 618 -27.69 -8.36 -21.12
N LYS A 619 -27.27 -9.00 -22.22
CA LYS A 619 -27.64 -8.56 -23.57
C LYS A 619 -29.13 -8.61 -23.82
N LYS A 620 -29.82 -9.68 -23.39
CA LYS A 620 -31.28 -9.82 -23.49
C LYS A 620 -32.01 -8.73 -22.69
N LEU A 621 -31.44 -8.30 -21.55
CA LEU A 621 -31.97 -7.23 -20.72
C LEU A 621 -31.61 -5.82 -21.21
N GLY A 622 -30.83 -5.68 -22.31
CA GLY A 622 -30.36 -4.38 -22.81
C GLY A 622 -29.33 -3.70 -21.89
N LEU A 623 -28.63 -4.45 -21.04
CA LEU A 623 -27.72 -3.95 -20.03
C LEU A 623 -26.23 -4.08 -20.42
N LEU A 624 -25.91 -4.72 -21.53
CA LEU A 624 -24.52 -5.04 -21.91
C LEU A 624 -23.62 -3.83 -22.18
N ASN A 625 -24.19 -2.64 -22.44
CA ASN A 625 -23.46 -1.42 -22.78
C ASN A 625 -23.65 -0.28 -21.75
N ARG A 626 -24.09 -0.59 -20.54
CA ARG A 626 -24.10 0.40 -19.46
C ARG A 626 -22.68 0.54 -18.90
N VAL A 627 -21.95 1.52 -19.43
CA VAL A 627 -20.65 1.94 -18.92
C VAL A 627 -20.88 2.83 -17.69
N PRO A 628 -20.06 2.74 -16.63
CA PRO A 628 -20.10 3.67 -15.50
C PRO A 628 -20.02 5.11 -16.00
N LEU A 629 -20.74 6.04 -15.35
CA LEU A 629 -20.78 7.47 -15.70
C LEU A 629 -19.39 8.13 -15.59
N SER A 630 -18.43 7.50 -14.90
CA SER A 630 -17.04 7.95 -14.77
C SER A 630 -16.21 7.94 -16.06
N ASP A 631 -16.70 7.32 -17.13
CA ASP A 631 -15.98 7.14 -18.41
C ASP A 631 -16.71 7.83 -19.60
N ARG A 632 -17.62 8.78 -19.29
CA ARG A 632 -18.26 9.60 -20.32
C ARG A 632 -17.65 10.99 -20.42
#